data_ecd4ab7aa88fa3767b624bc0e4349c9b
#
_entry.id   ecd4ab7aa88fa3767b624bc0e4349c9b
#
_cell.length_a   1.000
_cell.length_b   1.000
_cell.length_c   1.000
_cell.angle_alpha   90.00
_cell.angle_beta   90.00
_cell.angle_gamma   90.00
#
_symmetry.space_group_name_H-M   'P 1'
#
loop_
_entity.id
_entity.type
_entity.pdbx_description
1 polymer ?
#
loop_
_entity_poly.entity_id
_entity_poly.type
_entity_poly.pdbx_seq_one_letter_code
_entity_poly.pdbx_strand_id
1 'polypeptide(L)' 'MKINVGGKQKEYDEGLTVTQLIAAENVETPEYVTVSVNDEFVDHKDFDSRVLNDGDTVEFLYFMGGGCC' A
#
# COMPACT_ATOMS: atom_id res chain seq x y z
N MET A 1 -1.48 15.10 -3.55
CA MET A 1 -2.51 14.20 -4.09
C MET A 1 -3.23 13.47 -2.99
N LYS A 2 -4.44 13.06 -3.25
CA LYS A 2 -5.24 12.36 -2.25
C LYS A 2 -5.36 10.90 -2.61
N ILE A 3 -5.12 10.04 -1.63
CA ILE A 3 -5.14 8.59 -1.82
C ILE A 3 -5.99 7.97 -0.72
N ASN A 4 -6.82 7.01 -1.09
CA ASN A 4 -7.55 6.23 -0.10
C ASN A 4 -6.69 5.07 0.35
N VAL A 5 -6.41 5.01 1.64
CA VAL A 5 -5.60 3.94 2.21
C VAL A 5 -6.43 3.25 3.29
N GLY A 6 -6.79 2.01 3.03
CA GLY A 6 -7.57 1.25 3.99
C GLY A 6 -8.90 1.89 4.34
N GLY A 7 -9.52 2.56 3.38
CA GLY A 7 -10.80 3.21 3.60
C GLY A 7 -10.70 4.62 4.14
N LYS A 8 -9.49 5.12 4.36
CA LYS A 8 -9.29 6.49 4.84
C LYS A 8 -8.59 7.31 3.76
N GLN A 9 -9.07 8.52 3.57
CA GLN A 9 -8.45 9.42 2.61
C GLN A 9 -7.28 10.13 3.26
N LYS A 10 -6.11 10.04 2.63
CA LYS A 10 -4.89 10.67 3.13
C LYS A 10 -4.24 11.46 2.01
N GLU A 11 -3.46 12.44 2.39
CA GLU A 11 -2.80 13.30 1.43
C GLU A 11 -1.30 13.05 1.42
N TYR A 12 -0.75 12.91 0.22
CA TYR A 12 0.67 12.65 0.01
C TYR A 12 1.19 13.46 -1.16
N ASP A 13 2.50 13.56 -1.26
CA ASP A 13 3.13 14.24 -2.39
C ASP A 13 3.02 13.40 -3.65
N GLU A 14 3.04 14.06 -4.79
CA GLU A 14 3.03 13.35 -6.06
C GLU A 14 4.33 12.58 -6.25
N GLY A 15 4.23 11.48 -6.97
CA GLY A 15 5.39 10.63 -7.19
C GLY A 15 5.63 9.62 -6.09
N LEU A 16 4.68 9.48 -5.18
CA LEU A 16 4.80 8.51 -4.10
C LEU A 16 4.75 7.09 -4.67
N THR A 17 5.71 6.27 -4.30
CA THR A 17 5.70 4.85 -4.68
C THR A 17 5.05 4.03 -3.60
N VAL A 18 4.74 2.76 -3.93
CA VAL A 18 4.16 1.85 -2.95
C VAL A 18 5.12 1.66 -1.77
N THR A 19 6.41 1.55 -2.05
CA THR A 19 7.42 1.40 -1.00
C THR A 19 7.39 2.60 -0.05
N GLN A 20 7.30 3.80 -0.60
CA GLN A 20 7.24 4.99 0.22
C GLN A 20 5.95 5.05 1.04
N LEU A 21 4.85 4.61 0.46
CA LEU A 21 3.59 4.57 1.19
C LEU A 21 3.65 3.58 2.35
N ILE A 22 4.24 2.42 2.11
CA ILE A 22 4.40 1.41 3.15
C ILE A 22 5.19 1.99 4.32
N ALA A 23 6.26 2.72 4.03
CA ALA A 23 7.06 3.35 5.07
C ALA A 23 6.27 4.43 5.80
N ALA A 24 5.48 5.20 5.07
CA ALA A 24 4.69 6.27 5.67
C ALA A 24 3.59 5.73 6.58
N GLU A 25 3.05 4.58 6.26
CA GLU A 25 1.98 3.97 7.04
C GLU A 25 2.49 3.09 8.17
N ASN A 26 3.80 2.99 8.33
CA ASN A 26 4.41 2.19 9.39
C ASN A 26 3.98 0.73 9.36
N VAL A 27 4.00 0.15 8.19
CA VAL A 27 3.66 -1.26 8.04
C VAL A 27 4.73 -2.10 8.71
N GLU A 28 4.34 -2.93 9.67
CA GLU A 28 5.29 -3.68 10.48
C GLU A 28 5.94 -4.83 9.72
N THR A 29 5.21 -5.42 8.80
CA THR A 29 5.73 -6.58 8.08
C THR A 29 5.60 -6.37 6.59
N PRO A 30 6.40 -5.44 6.03
CA PRO A 30 6.27 -5.14 4.60
C PRO A 30 6.58 -6.33 3.70
N GLU A 31 7.31 -7.31 4.22
CA GLU A 31 7.63 -8.51 3.43
C GLU A 31 6.43 -9.43 3.26
N TYR A 32 5.47 -9.33 4.17
CA TYR A 32 4.31 -10.21 4.16
C TYR A 32 3.01 -9.51 3.80
N VAL A 33 3.08 -8.22 3.59
CA VAL A 33 1.86 -7.49 3.25
C VAL A 33 1.61 -7.60 1.75
N THR A 34 0.35 -7.81 1.41
CA THR A 34 -0.06 -7.74 0.01
C THR A 34 -0.69 -6.38 -0.19
N VAL A 35 -0.29 -5.71 -1.25
CA VAL A 35 -0.81 -4.37 -1.56
C VAL A 35 -1.64 -4.45 -2.80
N SER A 36 -2.83 -3.86 -2.75
CA SER A 36 -3.64 -3.70 -3.94
C SER A 36 -3.86 -2.22 -4.22
N VAL A 37 -3.79 -1.85 -5.47
CA VAL A 37 -4.04 -0.48 -5.93
C VAL A 37 -5.16 -0.54 -6.95
N ASN A 38 -6.27 0.09 -6.64
CA ASN A 38 -7.47 0.08 -7.50
C ASN A 38 -7.89 -1.35 -7.85
N ASP A 39 -7.88 -2.22 -6.83
CA ASP A 39 -8.26 -3.64 -6.95
C ASP A 39 -7.29 -4.48 -7.78
N GLU A 40 -6.09 -3.98 -8.00
CA GLU A 40 -5.04 -4.74 -8.68
C GLU A 40 -3.93 -5.04 -7.70
N PHE A 41 -3.53 -6.30 -7.60
CA PHE A 41 -2.43 -6.67 -6.73
C PHE A 41 -1.11 -6.21 -7.29
N VAL A 42 -0.25 -5.70 -6.41
CA VAL A 42 1.09 -5.24 -6.78
C VAL A 42 2.10 -6.18 -6.17
N ASP A 43 2.98 -6.75 -7.00
CA ASP A 43 4.04 -7.62 -6.50
C ASP A 43 5.07 -6.82 -5.72
N HIS A 44 5.72 -7.49 -4.75
CA HIS A 44 6.76 -6.85 -3.96
C HIS A 44 7.85 -6.24 -4.82
N LYS A 45 8.22 -6.92 -5.90
CA LYS A 45 9.27 -6.43 -6.78
C LYS A 45 8.87 -5.15 -7.51
N ASP A 46 7.57 -4.87 -7.57
CA ASP A 46 7.06 -3.67 -8.24
C ASP A 46 6.81 -2.52 -7.28
N PHE A 47 7.02 -2.72 -5.99
CA PHE A 47 6.74 -1.69 -5.01
C PHE A 47 7.55 -0.42 -5.26
N ASP A 48 8.79 -0.56 -5.69
CA ASP A 48 9.65 0.59 -5.93
C ASP A 48 9.31 1.33 -7.22
N SER A 49 8.72 0.64 -8.16
CA SER A 49 8.42 1.22 -9.48
C SER A 49 6.97 1.63 -9.63
N ARG A 50 6.10 1.11 -8.79
CA ARG A 50 4.68 1.47 -8.88
C ARG A 50 4.45 2.83 -8.25
N VAL A 51 4.17 3.81 -9.07
CA VAL A 51 3.90 5.17 -8.63
C VAL A 51 2.40 5.36 -8.47
N LEU A 52 2.01 5.96 -7.36
CA LEU A 52 0.60 6.20 -7.06
C LEU A 52 0.16 7.52 -7.65
N ASN A 53 -1.12 7.61 -7.97
CA ASN A 53 -1.71 8.79 -8.57
C ASN A 53 -2.84 9.31 -7.69
N ASP A 54 -3.19 10.56 -7.92
CA ASP A 54 -4.30 11.17 -7.19
C ASP A 54 -5.58 10.36 -7.41
N GLY A 55 -6.27 10.08 -6.33
CA GLY A 55 -7.50 9.31 -6.38
C GLY A 55 -7.34 7.82 -6.31
N ASP A 56 -6.11 7.33 -6.25
CA ASP A 56 -5.89 5.88 -6.16
C ASP A 56 -6.40 5.34 -4.82
N THR A 57 -6.90 4.11 -4.87
CA THR A 57 -7.31 3.39 -3.67
C THR A 57 -6.30 2.29 -3.39
N VAL A 58 -5.69 2.35 -2.22
CA VAL A 58 -4.67 1.37 -1.83
C VAL A 58 -5.15 0.60 -0.62
N GLU A 59 -4.99 -0.71 -0.68
CA GLU A 59 -5.34 -1.57 0.44
C GLU A 59 -4.17 -2.44 0.80
N PHE A 60 -3.94 -2.57 2.10
CA PHE A 60 -2.91 -3.47 2.63
C PHE A 60 -3.60 -4.71 3.17
N LEU A 61 -3.26 -5.84 2.62
CA LEU A 61 -3.82 -7.12 3.04
C LEU A 61 -2.73 -7.89 3.77
N TYR A 62 -2.93 -8.06 5.06
CA TYR A 62 -1.95 -8.77 5.89
C TYR A 62 -2.34 -10.24 5.97
N PHE A 63 -1.41 -11.09 5.62
CA PHE A 63 -1.60 -12.51 5.85
C PHE A 63 -1.07 -12.85 7.22
N MET A 64 -1.93 -12.69 8.17
CA MET A 64 -1.61 -12.98 9.55
C MET A 64 -1.92 -14.44 9.84
N GLY A 65 -1.36 -15.29 9.04
CA GLY A 65 -1.69 -16.69 9.14
C GLY A 65 -1.56 -17.23 10.54
N GLY A 66 -0.58 -16.75 11.23
CA GLY A 66 -0.40 -17.17 12.60
C GLY A 66 -1.53 -16.74 13.50
N GLY A 67 -2.22 -15.79 13.02
CA GLY A 67 -3.31 -15.35 13.85
C GLY A 67 -4.22 -16.42 14.25
N CYS A 68 -3.99 -17.24 13.96
CA CYS A 68 -4.77 -18.05 14.51
C CYS A 68 -4.57 -18.92 15.31
N CYS A 69 -4.33 -18.62 15.36
CA CYS A 69 -4.29 -19.17 15.87
C CYS A 69 -4.19 -19.48 15.88
#